data_fe44d5994bc5668f301aaa86c4d63eb4
#
_entry.id   fe44d5994bc5668f301aaa86c4d63eb4
#
_cell.length_a   1.000
_cell.length_b   1.000
_cell.length_c   1.000
_cell.angle_alpha   90.00
_cell.angle_beta   90.00
_cell.angle_gamma   90.00
#
_symmetry.space_group_name_H-M   'P 1'
#
loop_
_entity.id
_entity.type
_entity.pdbx_description
1 polymer ?
#
loop_
_entity_poly.entity_id
_entity_poly.type
_entity_poly.pdbx_seq_one_letter_code
_entity_poly.pdbx_strand_id
1 'polypeptide(L)' 'MGNHFEDRLSELKSQYESGQKELEKLQERQNDLQVTLLRISGAVQVLEEELSKENKPDRNRQQ' A
#
# COMPACT_ATOMS: atom_id res chain seq x y z
N MET A 1 10.54 -41.93 21.27
CA MET A 1 11.56 -41.92 20.25
C MET A 1 11.00 -41.27 19.05
N GLY A 2 11.26 -41.27 18.02
CA GLY A 2 10.67 -40.75 16.83
C GLY A 2 10.10 -39.33 16.92
N ASN A 3 10.14 -38.77 18.10
CA ASN A 3 9.48 -37.49 18.31
C ASN A 3 10.26 -36.35 17.69
N HIS A 4 11.48 -36.64 17.33
CA HIS A 4 12.31 -35.62 16.71
C HIS A 4 11.68 -35.08 15.42
N PHE A 5 11.18 -36.00 14.60
CA PHE A 5 10.50 -35.60 13.39
C PHE A 5 9.17 -34.94 13.64
N GLU A 6 8.46 -35.43 14.65
CA GLU A 6 7.18 -34.81 14.99
C GLU A 6 7.34 -33.41 15.52
N ASP A 7 8.37 -33.21 16.34
CA ASP A 7 8.65 -31.87 16.86
C ASP A 7 9.03 -30.94 15.72
N ARG A 8 9.85 -31.42 14.82
CA ARG A 8 10.27 -30.62 13.69
C ARG A 8 9.08 -30.26 12.81
N LEU A 9 8.20 -31.21 12.57
CA LEU A 9 7.00 -30.97 11.78
C LEU A 9 6.13 -29.90 12.43
N SER A 10 5.97 -30.01 13.74
CA SER A 10 5.16 -29.05 14.47
C SER A 10 5.73 -27.64 14.36
N GLU A 11 7.05 -27.53 14.50
CA GLU A 11 7.72 -26.25 14.34
C GLU A 11 7.49 -25.65 12.95
N LEU A 12 7.65 -26.48 11.94
CA LEU A 12 7.51 -26.00 10.58
C LEU A 12 6.09 -25.57 10.28
N LYS A 13 5.12 -26.31 10.78
CA LYS A 13 3.73 -25.93 10.60
C LYS A 13 3.44 -24.59 11.28
N SER A 14 4.01 -24.40 12.47
CA SER A 14 3.82 -23.16 13.20
C SER A 14 4.44 -21.99 12.42
N GLN A 15 5.62 -22.21 11.88
CA GLN A 15 6.28 -21.17 11.08
C GLN A 15 5.49 -20.86 9.83
N TYR A 16 4.91 -21.87 9.22
CA TYR A 16 4.11 -21.67 8.02
C TYR A 16 2.87 -20.83 8.33
N GLU A 17 2.21 -21.14 9.43
CA GLU A 17 1.03 -20.38 9.81
C GLU A 17 1.38 -18.93 10.13
N SER A 18 2.49 -18.75 10.84
CA SER A 18 2.93 -17.40 11.16
C SER A 18 3.23 -16.62 9.89
N GLY A 19 3.89 -17.28 8.93
CA GLY A 19 4.18 -16.65 7.66
C GLY A 19 2.95 -16.27 6.89
N GLN A 20 1.95 -17.14 6.90
CA GLN A 20 0.69 -16.84 6.25
C GLN A 20 0.01 -15.61 6.84
N LYS A 21 -0.01 -15.55 8.16
CA LYS A 21 -0.63 -14.40 8.82
C LYS A 21 0.12 -13.13 8.52
N GLU A 22 1.44 -13.22 8.50
CA GLU A 22 2.25 -12.06 8.18
C GLU A 22 1.99 -11.58 6.77
N LEU A 23 1.87 -12.53 5.86
CA LEU A 23 1.59 -12.20 4.46
C LEU A 23 0.26 -11.50 4.33
N GLU A 24 -0.76 -11.97 5.05
CA GLU A 24 -2.06 -11.33 5.02
C GLU A 24 -1.99 -9.89 5.50
N LYS A 25 -1.24 -9.68 6.59
CA LYS A 25 -1.09 -8.33 7.12
C LYS A 25 -0.39 -7.42 6.13
N LEU A 26 0.62 -7.94 5.47
CA LEU A 26 1.35 -7.16 4.48
C LEU A 26 0.47 -6.81 3.30
N GLN A 27 -0.40 -7.72 2.89
CA GLN A 27 -1.31 -7.44 1.79
C GLN A 27 -2.32 -6.36 2.16
N GLU A 28 -2.82 -6.41 3.40
CA GLU A 28 -3.72 -5.36 3.85
C GLU A 28 -3.02 -4.02 3.87
N ARG A 29 -1.78 -4.02 4.35
CA ARG A 29 -1.00 -2.81 4.39
C ARG A 29 -0.75 -2.27 3.00
N GLN A 30 -0.48 -3.18 2.07
CA GLN A 30 -0.26 -2.79 0.69
C GLN A 30 -1.50 -2.13 0.11
N ASN A 31 -2.67 -2.72 0.37
CA ASN A 31 -3.91 -2.14 -0.10
C ASN A 31 -4.15 -0.76 0.47
N ASP A 32 -3.90 -0.61 1.78
CA ASP A 32 -4.08 0.69 2.42
C ASP A 32 -3.16 1.74 1.80
N LEU A 33 -1.92 1.35 1.56
CA LEU A 33 -0.97 2.27 0.94
C LEU A 33 -1.38 2.63 -0.47
N GLN A 34 -1.88 1.68 -1.23
CA GLN A 34 -2.32 1.97 -2.58
C GLN A 34 -3.46 2.98 -2.58
N VAL A 35 -4.40 2.81 -1.67
CA VAL A 35 -5.51 3.76 -1.56
C VAL A 35 -4.99 5.14 -1.16
N THR A 36 -4.06 5.17 -0.21
CA THR A 36 -3.48 6.43 0.22
C THR A 36 -2.74 7.13 -0.91
N LEU A 37 -1.94 6.37 -1.65
CA LEU A 37 -1.19 6.94 -2.77
C LEU A 37 -2.12 7.48 -3.85
N LEU A 38 -3.21 6.77 -4.10
CA LEU A 38 -4.16 7.22 -5.09
C LEU A 38 -4.79 8.55 -4.67
N ARG A 39 -5.13 8.66 -3.39
CA ARG A 39 -5.72 9.89 -2.88
C ARG A 39 -4.73 11.05 -2.97
N ILE A 40 -3.48 10.80 -2.59
CA ILE A 40 -2.45 11.82 -2.65
C ILE A 40 -2.20 12.22 -4.10
N SER A 41 -2.16 11.25 -4.98
CA SER A 41 -1.93 11.52 -6.39
C SER A 41 -3.02 12.43 -6.95
N GLY A 42 -4.28 12.18 -6.56
CA GLY A 42 -5.37 13.04 -6.98
C GLY A 42 -5.22 14.46 -6.47
N ALA A 43 -4.81 14.59 -5.20
CA ALA A 43 -4.62 15.91 -4.61
C ALA A 43 -3.49 16.66 -5.31
N VAL A 44 -2.41 15.96 -5.60
CA VAL A 44 -1.29 16.56 -6.32
C VAL A 44 -1.74 17.06 -7.67
N GLN A 45 -2.51 16.26 -8.37
CA GLN A 45 -2.98 16.63 -9.70
C GLN A 45 -3.84 17.89 -9.65
N VAL A 46 -4.76 17.95 -8.68
CA VAL A 46 -5.62 19.10 -8.56
C VAL A 46 -4.81 20.36 -8.29
N LEU A 47 -3.84 20.28 -7.39
CA LEU A 47 -3.03 21.43 -7.06
C LEU A 47 -2.16 21.86 -8.20
N GLU A 48 -1.66 20.91 -8.96
CA GLU A 48 -0.88 21.25 -10.15
C GLU A 48 -1.72 21.97 -11.17
N GLU A 49 -2.96 21.56 -11.32
CA GLU A 49 -3.86 22.23 -12.24
C GLU A 49 -4.15 23.65 -11.78
N GLU A 50 -4.35 23.83 -10.48
CA GLU A 50 -4.59 25.17 -9.96
C GLU A 50 -3.39 26.08 -10.13
N LEU A 51 -2.19 25.55 -9.89
CA LEU A 51 -0.99 26.31 -10.09
C LEU A 51 -0.81 26.70 -11.55
N SER A 52 -1.14 25.78 -12.44
CA SER A 52 -1.05 26.03 -13.86
C SER A 52 -1.96 27.18 -14.26
N LYS A 53 -3.17 27.20 -13.70
CA LYS A 53 -4.10 28.28 -14.00
C LYS A 53 -3.57 29.61 -13.50
N GLU A 54 -2.99 29.62 -12.32
CA GLU A 54 -2.44 30.89 -11.79
C GLU A 54 -1.28 31.38 -12.61
N ASN A 55 -0.49 30.48 -13.16
CA ASN A 55 0.67 30.86 -13.95
C ASN A 55 0.32 31.30 -15.36
N LYS A 56 -0.97 31.24 -15.71
CA LYS A 56 -1.41 31.64 -17.02
C LYS A 56 -2.53 32.68 -16.89
N PRO A 57 -2.21 33.84 -16.38
CA PRO A 57 -3.24 34.84 -16.07
C PRO A 57 -3.98 35.33 -17.29
N ASP A 58 -3.29 35.47 -18.41
CA ASP A 58 -3.94 35.96 -19.61
C ASP A 58 -5.06 35.05 -20.04
N ARG A 59 -4.79 33.77 -20.00
CA ARG A 59 -5.79 32.82 -20.43
C ARG A 59 -6.98 32.85 -19.51
N ASN A 60 -6.72 32.99 -18.22
CA ASN A 60 -7.81 33.01 -17.23
C ASN A 60 -8.67 34.23 -17.41
N ARG A 61 -8.07 35.34 -17.76
CA ARG A 61 -8.84 36.58 -17.91
C ARG A 61 -9.76 36.53 -19.08
N GLN A 62 -9.44 35.75 -20.06
CA GLN A 62 -10.28 35.68 -21.24
C GLN A 62 -11.54 34.90 -20.99
N GLN A 63 -11.59 34.24 -19.91
CA GLN A 63 -12.76 33.46 -19.56
C GLN A 63 -13.51 34.11 -18.43
#